data_2b9ba6886d25e80b4f2af558800d3c2e
#
_entry.id   2b9ba6886d25e80b4f2af558800d3c2e
#
_cell.length_a   1.000
_cell.length_b   1.000
_cell.length_c   1.000
_cell.angle_alpha   90.00
_cell.angle_beta   90.00
_cell.angle_gamma   90.00
#
_symmetry.space_group_name_H-M   'P 1'
#
loop_
_entity.id
_entity.type
_entity.pdbx_description
1 polymer ?
#
loop_
_entity_poly.entity_id
_entity_poly.type
_entity_poly.pdbx_seq_one_letter_code
_entity_poly.pdbx_strand_id
1 'polypeptide(L)'
;MEDPNGGQIIFNGVDIADMKVDINVHRRQMGMVFQHFNLFNNKTGVQNIMLAPVYLACRDLRRLRRKNAWIRLTNLFRGGRAKKELLPIETDKAAIKAAAQKNALSLLKRIGLEDKADVYPSTLSGGQKQRVAIIRSLAMNPDVILFDEPTSALDPEMVGEVLDLMKALAGEGMTMIIVTHEMGFAKEVANKVIFMDEGTILESAPPAEFFGTPKHPRLKEFLSKVLV
;
A
#
# COMPACT_ATOMS: atom_id res chain seq x y z
N MET A 1 -1.49 -2.13 -14.37
CA MET A 1 -0.09 -2.57 -14.42
C MET A 1 0.01 -3.37 -15.70
N GLU A 2 0.90 -2.97 -16.55
CA GLU A 2 1.25 -3.70 -17.76
C GLU A 2 2.08 -4.92 -17.39
N ASP A 3 1.98 -5.98 -18.19
CA ASP A 3 2.80 -7.17 -17.98
C ASP A 3 4.23 -6.87 -18.45
N PRO A 4 5.27 -7.30 -17.72
CA PRO A 4 6.65 -7.08 -18.13
C PRO A 4 6.96 -7.86 -19.41
N ASN A 5 7.71 -7.25 -20.32
CA ASN A 5 8.12 -7.90 -21.58
C ASN A 5 9.19 -8.99 -21.34
N GLY A 6 9.80 -9.04 -20.17
CA GLY A 6 10.81 -10.03 -19.79
C GLY A 6 11.37 -9.73 -18.40
N GLY A 7 12.25 -10.61 -17.91
CA GLY A 7 12.81 -10.52 -16.56
C GLY A 7 11.93 -11.16 -15.51
N GLN A 8 12.28 -10.96 -14.23
CA GLN A 8 11.61 -11.50 -13.07
C GLN A 8 11.31 -10.39 -12.06
N ILE A 9 10.17 -10.50 -11.38
CA ILE A 9 9.82 -9.64 -10.24
C ILE A 9 9.62 -10.55 -9.03
N ILE A 10 10.63 -10.64 -8.19
CA ILE A 10 10.60 -11.51 -7.02
C ILE A 10 10.02 -10.76 -5.83
N PHE A 11 8.86 -11.21 -5.34
CA PHE A 11 8.22 -10.71 -4.14
C PHE A 11 7.97 -11.87 -3.15
N ASN A 12 8.50 -11.76 -1.94
CA ASN A 12 8.44 -12.81 -0.93
C ASN A 12 8.86 -14.20 -1.47
N GLY A 13 9.92 -14.24 -2.30
CA GLY A 13 10.45 -15.46 -2.91
C GLY A 13 9.63 -16.02 -4.08
N VAL A 14 8.60 -15.33 -4.52
CA VAL A 14 7.74 -15.72 -5.65
C VAL A 14 7.94 -14.75 -6.81
N ASP A 15 8.13 -15.28 -8.01
CA ASP A 15 8.15 -14.46 -9.24
C ASP A 15 6.71 -14.08 -9.62
N ILE A 16 6.34 -12.83 -9.34
CA ILE A 16 4.99 -12.31 -9.61
C ILE A 16 4.79 -11.90 -11.08
N ALA A 17 5.84 -11.96 -11.91
CA ALA A 17 5.76 -11.80 -13.35
C ALA A 17 5.34 -13.10 -14.06
N ASP A 18 5.45 -14.26 -13.41
CA ASP A 18 4.97 -15.53 -13.98
C ASP A 18 3.44 -15.54 -14.07
N MET A 19 2.92 -15.67 -15.30
CA MET A 19 1.48 -15.74 -15.61
C MET A 19 0.73 -16.88 -14.87
N LYS A 20 1.44 -17.87 -14.33
CA LYS A 20 0.85 -18.96 -13.53
C LYS A 20 0.54 -18.55 -12.10
N VAL A 21 1.10 -17.44 -11.62
CA VAL A 21 0.91 -16.92 -10.27
C VAL A 21 -0.35 -16.06 -10.20
N ASP A 22 -1.22 -16.35 -9.20
CA ASP A 22 -2.35 -15.43 -8.92
C ASP A 22 -1.81 -14.16 -8.25
N ILE A 23 -1.49 -13.17 -9.07
CA ILE A 23 -0.96 -11.88 -8.63
C ILE A 23 -1.88 -11.18 -7.61
N ASN A 24 -3.20 -11.48 -7.60
CA ASN A 24 -4.12 -10.85 -6.65
C ASN A 24 -3.85 -11.26 -5.19
N VAL A 25 -3.26 -12.42 -4.98
CA VAL A 25 -2.81 -12.86 -3.65
C VAL A 25 -1.71 -11.94 -3.15
N HIS A 26 -0.72 -11.66 -3.99
CA HIS A 26 0.43 -10.81 -3.67
C HIS A 26 0.07 -9.33 -3.59
N ARG A 27 -0.81 -8.83 -4.48
CA ARG A 27 -1.32 -7.44 -4.43
C ARG A 27 -1.99 -7.07 -3.11
N ARG A 28 -2.50 -8.03 -2.34
CA ARG A 28 -3.06 -7.75 -1.01
C ARG A 28 -1.99 -7.35 0.00
N GLN A 29 -0.76 -7.80 -0.21
CA GLN A 29 0.41 -7.52 0.61
C GLN A 29 1.19 -6.28 0.14
N MET A 30 0.71 -5.62 -0.92
CA MET A 30 1.30 -4.41 -1.48
C MET A 30 0.34 -3.25 -1.31
N GLY A 31 0.78 -2.20 -0.63
CA GLY A 31 0.11 -0.91 -0.62
C GLY A 31 0.51 -0.10 -1.86
N MET A 32 -0.39 0.75 -2.35
CA MET A 32 -0.06 1.71 -3.40
C MET A 32 -0.69 3.07 -3.08
N VAL A 33 0.12 4.10 -3.16
CA VAL A 33 -0.25 5.50 -2.96
C VAL A 33 0.12 6.26 -4.22
N PHE A 34 -0.87 6.86 -4.84
CA PHE A 34 -0.73 7.58 -6.11
C PHE A 34 -0.55 9.08 -5.91
N GLN A 35 -0.08 9.76 -6.92
CA GLN A 35 -0.01 11.21 -7.03
C GLN A 35 -1.38 11.88 -6.75
N HIS A 36 -2.44 11.38 -7.39
CA HIS A 36 -3.80 11.75 -7.05
C HIS A 36 -4.32 10.79 -5.96
N PHE A 37 -4.89 11.33 -4.92
CA PHE A 37 -5.28 10.65 -3.67
C PHE A 37 -6.15 9.40 -3.88
N ASN A 38 -6.90 9.33 -4.99
CA ASN A 38 -7.77 8.21 -5.39
C ASN A 38 -8.72 7.75 -4.26
N LEU A 39 -9.21 8.72 -3.46
CA LEU A 39 -10.23 8.45 -2.46
C LEU A 39 -11.61 8.32 -3.10
N PHE A 40 -12.43 7.46 -2.54
CA PHE A 40 -13.83 7.34 -2.96
C PHE A 40 -14.63 8.52 -2.42
N ASN A 41 -15.05 9.43 -3.30
CA ASN A 41 -15.74 10.67 -2.94
C ASN A 41 -17.12 10.45 -2.28
N ASN A 42 -17.74 9.29 -2.50
CA ASN A 42 -19.00 8.87 -1.91
C ASN A 42 -18.84 8.12 -0.57
N LYS A 43 -17.65 8.13 0.02
CA LYS A 43 -17.32 7.49 1.30
C LYS A 43 -16.61 8.45 2.21
N THR A 44 -16.89 8.37 3.50
CA THR A 44 -16.20 9.16 4.53
C THR A 44 -14.74 8.68 4.70
N GLY A 45 -13.95 9.43 5.48
CA GLY A 45 -12.56 9.07 5.78
C GLY A 45 -12.44 7.63 6.33
N VAL A 46 -13.18 7.31 7.38
CA VAL A 46 -13.19 5.97 7.98
C VAL A 46 -13.67 4.90 7.00
N GLN A 47 -14.67 5.19 6.17
CA GLN A 47 -15.19 4.25 5.18
C GLN A 47 -14.20 3.97 4.05
N ASN A 48 -13.40 4.97 3.64
CA ASN A 48 -12.32 4.79 2.67
C ASN A 48 -11.27 3.80 3.19
N ILE A 49 -10.88 3.95 4.46
CA ILE A 49 -9.86 3.09 5.08
C ILE A 49 -10.38 1.67 5.28
N MET A 50 -11.63 1.51 5.71
CA MET A 50 -12.26 0.21 5.98
C MET A 50 -12.57 -0.61 4.72
N LEU A 51 -12.67 0.02 3.54
CA LEU A 51 -13.26 -0.59 2.35
C LEU A 51 -12.58 -1.91 1.96
N ALA A 52 -11.27 -1.89 1.76
CA ALA A 52 -10.52 -3.06 1.33
C ALA A 52 -10.45 -4.14 2.42
N PRO A 53 -10.12 -3.86 3.69
CA PRO A 53 -10.14 -4.85 4.76
C PRO A 53 -11.48 -5.57 4.89
N VAL A 54 -12.59 -4.82 4.93
CA VAL A 54 -13.94 -5.40 5.06
C VAL A 54 -14.31 -6.22 3.83
N TYR A 55 -14.04 -5.70 2.63
CA TYR A 55 -14.35 -6.41 1.37
C TYR A 55 -13.65 -7.77 1.30
N LEU A 56 -12.34 -7.78 1.56
CA LEU A 56 -11.53 -9.00 1.47
C LEU A 56 -11.89 -10.01 2.55
N ALA A 57 -12.00 -9.60 3.80
CA ALA A 57 -12.41 -10.48 4.89
C ALA A 57 -13.81 -11.07 4.68
N CYS A 58 -14.78 -10.26 4.22
CA CYS A 58 -16.12 -10.75 3.89
C CYS A 58 -16.11 -11.71 2.67
N ARG A 59 -15.24 -11.51 1.69
CA ARG A 59 -15.05 -12.41 0.55
C ARG A 59 -14.49 -13.75 1.00
N ASP A 60 -13.48 -13.72 1.87
CA ASP A 60 -12.85 -14.93 2.38
C ASP A 60 -13.82 -15.70 3.30
N LEU A 61 -14.61 -15.01 4.13
CA LEU A 61 -15.69 -15.63 4.90
C LEU A 61 -16.74 -16.30 4.02
N ARG A 62 -17.17 -15.66 2.92
CA ARG A 62 -18.12 -16.27 1.96
C ARG A 62 -17.53 -17.50 1.30
N ARG A 63 -16.23 -17.46 0.92
CA ARG A 63 -15.52 -18.60 0.35
C ARG A 63 -15.47 -19.77 1.32
N LEU A 64 -15.20 -19.50 2.60
CA LEU A 64 -15.18 -20.50 3.65
C LEU A 64 -16.56 -21.14 3.88
N ARG A 65 -17.62 -20.31 3.95
CA ARG A 65 -19.01 -20.79 4.07
C ARG A 65 -19.42 -21.68 2.88
N ARG A 66 -19.03 -21.32 1.65
CA ARG A 66 -19.27 -22.14 0.45
C ARG A 66 -18.54 -23.48 0.51
N LYS A 67 -17.29 -23.51 0.95
CA LYS A 67 -16.55 -24.75 1.16
C LYS A 67 -17.23 -25.65 2.20
N ASN A 68 -17.67 -25.09 3.32
CA ASN A 68 -18.41 -25.85 4.34
C ASN A 68 -19.76 -26.38 3.83
N ALA A 69 -20.50 -25.60 3.04
CA ALA A 69 -21.73 -26.07 2.40
C ALA A 69 -21.45 -27.26 1.46
N TRP A 70 -20.38 -27.19 0.67
CA TRP A 70 -19.95 -28.29 -0.19
C TRP A 70 -19.53 -29.54 0.60
N ILE A 71 -18.78 -29.37 1.70
CA ILE A 71 -18.40 -30.48 2.60
C ILE A 71 -19.65 -31.12 3.18
N ARG A 72 -20.63 -30.35 3.66
CA ARG A 72 -21.91 -30.88 4.16
C ARG A 72 -22.62 -31.71 3.09
N LEU A 73 -22.74 -31.16 1.88
CA LEU A 73 -23.40 -31.85 0.75
C LEU A 73 -22.69 -33.19 0.41
N THR A 74 -21.36 -33.15 0.29
CA THR A 74 -20.59 -34.37 -0.01
C THR A 74 -20.63 -35.41 1.11
N ASN A 75 -20.76 -34.97 2.36
CA ASN A 75 -20.89 -35.88 3.51
C ASN A 75 -22.24 -36.61 3.52
N LEU A 76 -23.31 -36.05 2.91
CA LEU A 76 -24.61 -36.76 2.75
C LEU A 76 -24.48 -38.00 1.88
N PHE A 77 -23.61 -37.98 0.87
CA PHE A 77 -23.41 -39.09 -0.08
C PHE A 77 -22.31 -40.07 0.30
N ARG A 78 -21.66 -39.88 1.49
CA ARG A 78 -20.51 -40.68 1.86
C ARG A 78 -20.78 -42.05 2.46
N GLY A 79 -22.06 -42.43 2.72
CA GLY A 79 -22.46 -43.76 3.26
C GLY A 79 -21.35 -44.31 4.21
N GLY A 80 -21.24 -45.06 5.02
CA GLY A 80 -20.26 -45.58 5.96
C GLY A 80 -18.77 -45.12 5.93
N ARG A 81 -18.35 -44.17 5.06
CA ARG A 81 -17.00 -43.60 5.01
C ARG A 81 -16.85 -42.43 5.98
N ALA A 82 -15.62 -42.23 6.50
CA ALA A 82 -15.31 -41.08 7.36
C ALA A 82 -15.77 -39.74 6.75
N LYS A 83 -16.55 -38.96 7.48
CA LYS A 83 -17.03 -37.65 7.07
C LYS A 83 -15.86 -36.64 7.13
N LYS A 84 -15.85 -35.71 6.18
CA LYS A 84 -14.91 -34.57 6.23
C LYS A 84 -15.35 -33.59 7.31
N GLU A 85 -14.39 -33.10 8.08
CA GLU A 85 -14.62 -32.04 9.08
C GLU A 85 -14.92 -30.71 8.40
N LEU A 86 -15.77 -29.92 9.06
CA LEU A 86 -16.05 -28.56 8.65
C LEU A 86 -14.87 -27.65 9.03
N LEU A 87 -14.57 -26.69 8.16
CA LEU A 87 -13.58 -25.66 8.45
C LEU A 87 -14.13 -24.72 9.53
N PRO A 88 -13.34 -24.34 10.55
CA PRO A 88 -13.79 -23.45 11.62
C PRO A 88 -14.16 -22.07 11.06
N ILE A 89 -15.25 -21.49 11.54
CA ILE A 89 -15.69 -20.13 11.25
C ILE A 89 -15.73 -19.39 12.59
N GLU A 90 -14.68 -18.65 12.87
CA GLU A 90 -14.49 -17.93 14.16
C GLU A 90 -15.06 -16.51 14.15
N THR A 91 -15.48 -16.01 12.99
CA THR A 91 -15.91 -14.61 12.84
C THR A 91 -17.16 -14.49 11.98
N ASP A 92 -17.86 -13.39 12.16
CA ASP A 92 -18.98 -13.00 11.33
C ASP A 92 -18.77 -11.64 10.66
N LYS A 93 -19.74 -11.21 9.85
CA LYS A 93 -19.65 -9.93 9.12
C LYS A 93 -19.66 -8.72 10.05
N ALA A 94 -20.34 -8.80 11.19
CA ALA A 94 -20.42 -7.70 12.15
C ALA A 94 -19.07 -7.52 12.86
N ALA A 95 -18.48 -8.62 13.32
CA ALA A 95 -17.14 -8.62 13.93
C ALA A 95 -16.05 -8.12 12.98
N ILE A 96 -16.08 -8.56 11.70
CA ILE A 96 -15.17 -8.04 10.67
C ILE A 96 -15.28 -6.52 10.54
N LYS A 97 -16.50 -6.00 10.48
CA LYS A 97 -16.75 -4.57 10.34
C LYS A 97 -16.28 -3.77 11.54
N ALA A 98 -16.57 -4.26 12.76
CA ALA A 98 -16.15 -3.65 14.00
C ALA A 98 -14.62 -3.62 14.16
N ALA A 99 -13.94 -4.71 13.84
CA ALA A 99 -12.47 -4.77 13.85
C ALA A 99 -11.85 -3.80 12.84
N ALA A 100 -12.37 -3.74 11.61
CA ALA A 100 -11.90 -2.81 10.59
C ALA A 100 -12.14 -1.35 10.99
N GLN A 101 -13.27 -1.03 11.63
CA GLN A 101 -13.58 0.32 12.11
C GLN A 101 -12.62 0.73 13.24
N LYS A 102 -12.38 -0.15 14.22
CA LYS A 102 -11.41 0.09 15.30
C LYS A 102 -10.02 0.39 14.75
N ASN A 103 -9.56 -0.41 13.80
CA ASN A 103 -8.27 -0.19 13.13
C ASN A 103 -8.23 1.14 12.35
N ALA A 104 -9.28 1.45 11.58
CA ALA A 104 -9.36 2.69 10.82
C ALA A 104 -9.32 3.94 11.70
N LEU A 105 -10.05 3.92 12.84
CA LEU A 105 -10.02 5.01 13.81
C LEU A 105 -8.65 5.16 14.47
N SER A 106 -7.98 4.05 14.80
CA SER A 106 -6.60 4.07 15.31
C SER A 106 -5.62 4.69 14.32
N LEU A 107 -5.76 4.36 13.03
CA LEU A 107 -4.92 4.94 11.96
C LEU A 107 -5.21 6.43 11.76
N LEU A 108 -6.48 6.86 11.82
CA LEU A 108 -6.84 8.28 11.75
C LEU A 108 -6.28 9.06 12.93
N LYS A 109 -6.33 8.50 14.13
CA LYS A 109 -5.72 9.08 15.32
C LYS A 109 -4.22 9.28 15.17
N ARG A 110 -3.54 8.28 14.62
CA ARG A 110 -2.10 8.32 14.37
C ARG A 110 -1.66 9.51 13.51
N ILE A 111 -2.51 9.96 12.58
CA ILE A 111 -2.24 11.11 11.70
C ILE A 111 -2.94 12.40 12.14
N GLY A 112 -3.55 12.44 13.35
CA GLY A 112 -4.24 13.61 13.88
C GLY A 112 -5.50 14.01 13.13
N LEU A 113 -6.21 13.04 12.53
CA LEU A 113 -7.44 13.26 11.75
C LEU A 113 -8.64 12.48 12.33
N GLU A 114 -8.69 12.24 13.64
CA GLU A 114 -9.83 11.56 14.28
C GLU A 114 -11.16 12.30 14.06
N ASP A 115 -11.13 13.62 14.14
CA ASP A 115 -12.28 14.50 13.93
C ASP A 115 -12.80 14.48 12.48
N LYS A 116 -12.02 13.96 11.56
CA LYS A 116 -12.34 13.82 10.14
C LYS A 116 -12.83 12.41 9.75
N ALA A 117 -13.06 11.52 10.72
CA ALA A 117 -13.47 10.13 10.45
C ALA A 117 -14.73 10.05 9.58
N ASP A 118 -15.74 10.85 9.91
CA ASP A 118 -17.04 10.85 9.22
C ASP A 118 -17.17 11.94 8.13
N VAL A 119 -16.06 12.61 7.79
CA VAL A 119 -16.00 13.68 6.80
C VAL A 119 -15.71 13.10 5.40
N TYR A 120 -16.35 13.66 4.39
CA TYR A 120 -16.14 13.27 2.98
C TYR A 120 -14.87 13.90 2.40
N PRO A 121 -14.20 13.26 1.43
CA PRO A 121 -12.96 13.76 0.84
C PRO A 121 -13.07 15.17 0.25
N SER A 122 -14.25 15.58 -0.23
CA SER A 122 -14.48 16.93 -0.81
C SER A 122 -14.16 18.07 0.15
N THR A 123 -14.24 17.85 1.47
CA THR A 123 -14.02 18.86 2.50
C THR A 123 -12.63 18.75 3.16
N LEU A 124 -11.81 17.79 2.75
CA LEU A 124 -10.44 17.64 3.21
C LEU A 124 -9.46 18.45 2.37
N SER A 125 -8.41 19.00 3.00
CA SER A 125 -7.28 19.60 2.27
C SER A 125 -6.51 18.57 1.46
N GLY A 126 -5.65 18.99 0.54
CA GLY A 126 -4.78 18.09 -0.25
C GLY A 126 -3.92 17.19 0.64
N GLY A 127 -3.22 17.76 1.60
CA GLY A 127 -2.39 17.00 2.54
C GLY A 127 -3.19 16.03 3.41
N GLN A 128 -4.40 16.43 3.87
CA GLN A 128 -5.29 15.53 4.60
C GLN A 128 -5.74 14.35 3.73
N LYS A 129 -6.12 14.60 2.46
CA LYS A 129 -6.48 13.53 1.51
C LYS A 129 -5.33 12.57 1.30
N GLN A 130 -4.12 13.07 1.13
CA GLN A 130 -2.94 12.22 0.92
C GLN A 130 -2.62 11.40 2.15
N ARG A 131 -2.65 11.98 3.34
CA ARG A 131 -2.46 11.21 4.59
C ARG A 131 -3.52 10.12 4.76
N VAL A 132 -4.79 10.41 4.43
CA VAL A 132 -5.85 9.38 4.43
C VAL A 132 -5.57 8.30 3.37
N ALA A 133 -5.05 8.63 2.19
CA ALA A 133 -4.67 7.66 1.17
C ALA A 133 -3.52 6.74 1.64
N ILE A 134 -2.53 7.29 2.34
CA ILE A 134 -1.42 6.52 2.93
C ILE A 134 -1.94 5.53 3.98
N ILE A 135 -2.73 5.99 4.97
CA ILE A 135 -3.23 5.09 6.02
C ILE A 135 -4.27 4.10 5.50
N ARG A 136 -4.99 4.41 4.42
CA ARG A 136 -5.82 3.43 3.70
C ARG A 136 -4.99 2.25 3.18
N SER A 137 -3.80 2.52 2.67
CA SER A 137 -2.87 1.47 2.24
C SER A 137 -2.35 0.67 3.44
N LEU A 138 -2.00 1.34 4.54
CA LEU A 138 -1.56 0.71 5.79
C LEU A 138 -2.64 -0.17 6.44
N ALA A 139 -3.93 0.13 6.24
CA ALA A 139 -5.03 -0.63 6.82
C ALA A 139 -5.09 -2.10 6.36
N MET A 140 -4.39 -2.43 5.29
CA MET A 140 -4.23 -3.79 4.77
C MET A 140 -3.05 -4.54 5.39
N ASN A 141 -2.26 -3.89 6.26
CA ASN A 141 -1.02 -4.42 6.81
C ASN A 141 -0.08 -4.96 5.70
N PRO A 142 0.33 -4.11 4.76
CA PRO A 142 1.13 -4.53 3.61
C PRO A 142 2.57 -4.80 4.00
N ASP A 143 3.25 -5.69 3.25
CA ASP A 143 4.69 -5.96 3.39
C ASP A 143 5.53 -4.85 2.71
N VAL A 144 4.97 -4.17 1.71
CA VAL A 144 5.61 -3.07 0.97
C VAL A 144 4.57 -2.02 0.57
N ILE A 145 4.97 -0.75 0.58
CA ILE A 145 4.17 0.35 0.02
C ILE A 145 4.91 0.99 -1.15
N LEU A 146 4.22 1.10 -2.28
CA LEU A 146 4.68 1.80 -3.46
C LEU A 146 4.10 3.21 -3.46
N PHE A 147 4.96 4.22 -3.54
CA PHE A 147 4.57 5.62 -3.63
C PHE A 147 4.92 6.16 -5.01
N ASP A 148 3.93 6.71 -5.69
CA ASP A 148 4.08 7.34 -6.99
C ASP A 148 3.85 8.83 -6.84
N GLU A 149 4.94 9.60 -6.75
CA GLU A 149 4.97 11.05 -6.55
C GLU A 149 3.97 11.56 -5.50
N PRO A 150 4.04 11.12 -4.24
CA PRO A 150 2.98 11.34 -3.24
C PRO A 150 2.76 12.81 -2.85
N THR A 151 3.66 13.72 -3.24
CA THR A 151 3.62 15.15 -2.89
C THR A 151 3.33 16.07 -4.07
N SER A 152 3.42 15.58 -5.32
CA SER A 152 3.37 16.42 -6.52
C SER A 152 2.02 17.14 -6.77
N ALA A 153 0.92 16.63 -6.19
CA ALA A 153 -0.41 17.24 -6.27
C ALA A 153 -0.74 18.09 -5.04
N LEU A 154 0.25 18.46 -4.22
CA LEU A 154 0.07 19.22 -2.98
C LEU A 154 0.64 20.62 -3.08
N ASP A 155 0.00 21.55 -2.36
CA ASP A 155 0.58 22.87 -2.10
C ASP A 155 1.83 22.73 -1.22
N PRO A 156 2.87 23.55 -1.42
CA PRO A 156 4.14 23.46 -0.69
C PRO A 156 3.99 23.43 0.84
N GLU A 157 3.02 24.15 1.37
CA GLU A 157 2.73 24.18 2.82
C GLU A 157 2.28 22.83 3.38
N MET A 158 1.71 21.96 2.51
CA MET A 158 1.17 20.65 2.93
C MET A 158 2.12 19.49 2.69
N VAL A 159 3.21 19.69 1.95
CA VAL A 159 4.20 18.65 1.63
C VAL A 159 4.86 18.12 2.89
N GLY A 160 5.25 19.00 3.81
CA GLY A 160 5.95 18.64 5.06
C GLY A 160 5.20 17.57 5.86
N GLU A 161 3.90 17.74 6.09
CA GLU A 161 3.09 16.80 6.88
C GLU A 161 3.04 15.38 6.27
N VAL A 162 3.06 15.29 4.93
CA VAL A 162 3.07 14.01 4.23
C VAL A 162 4.44 13.35 4.30
N LEU A 163 5.51 14.12 4.11
CA LEU A 163 6.88 13.62 4.22
C LEU A 163 7.20 13.17 5.65
N ASP A 164 6.73 13.87 6.67
CA ASP A 164 6.92 13.50 8.07
C ASP A 164 6.21 12.18 8.40
N LEU A 165 5.00 11.96 7.87
CA LEU A 165 4.33 10.66 7.98
C LEU A 165 5.14 9.55 7.32
N MET A 166 5.69 9.79 6.12
CA MET A 166 6.52 8.80 5.42
C MET A 166 7.85 8.54 6.15
N LYS A 167 8.48 9.55 6.76
CA LYS A 167 9.65 9.39 7.63
C LYS A 167 9.34 8.50 8.84
N ALA A 168 8.19 8.74 9.49
CA ALA A 168 7.77 7.91 10.61
C ALA A 168 7.59 6.44 10.20
N LEU A 169 6.99 6.17 9.02
CA LEU A 169 6.86 4.81 8.48
C LEU A 169 8.21 4.16 8.18
N ALA A 170 9.16 4.91 7.64
CA ALA A 170 10.53 4.43 7.42
C ALA A 170 11.21 4.05 8.74
N GLY A 171 11.08 4.90 9.77
CA GLY A 171 11.61 4.65 11.10
C GLY A 171 11.02 3.42 11.80
N GLU A 172 9.79 3.04 11.46
CA GLU A 172 9.14 1.80 11.92
C GLU A 172 9.57 0.55 11.13
N GLY A 173 10.43 0.69 10.14
CA GLY A 173 10.92 -0.41 9.33
C GLY A 173 10.00 -0.82 8.17
N MET A 174 9.04 0.03 7.77
CA MET A 174 8.19 -0.24 6.61
C MET A 174 9.02 -0.26 5.32
N THR A 175 8.91 -1.33 4.56
CA THR A 175 9.52 -1.39 3.23
C THR A 175 8.76 -0.48 2.27
N MET A 176 9.46 0.46 1.65
CA MET A 176 8.86 1.43 0.73
C MET A 176 9.68 1.54 -0.56
N ILE A 177 8.99 1.64 -1.69
CA ILE A 177 9.56 2.06 -2.98
C ILE A 177 8.89 3.38 -3.33
N ILE A 178 9.68 4.43 -3.52
CA ILE A 178 9.16 5.79 -3.65
C ILE A 178 9.71 6.42 -4.93
N VAL A 179 8.80 6.80 -5.82
CA VAL A 179 9.10 7.70 -6.94
C VAL A 179 8.85 9.12 -6.43
N THR A 180 9.87 9.97 -6.46
CA THR A 180 9.77 11.34 -5.92
C THR A 180 10.78 12.27 -6.58
N HIS A 181 10.45 13.55 -6.58
CA HIS A 181 11.35 14.66 -6.88
C HIS A 181 11.82 15.41 -5.61
N GLU A 182 11.42 14.95 -4.43
CA GLU A 182 11.83 15.51 -3.14
C GLU A 182 13.24 15.02 -2.76
N MET A 183 14.27 15.66 -3.29
CA MET A 183 15.66 15.20 -3.12
C MET A 183 16.14 15.26 -1.66
N GLY A 184 15.68 16.26 -0.91
CA GLY A 184 15.97 16.37 0.53
C GLY A 184 15.45 15.19 1.32
N PHE A 185 14.21 14.79 1.05
CA PHE A 185 13.59 13.61 1.67
C PHE A 185 14.31 12.32 1.26
N ALA A 186 14.60 12.14 -0.04
CA ALA A 186 15.31 10.96 -0.52
C ALA A 186 16.70 10.82 0.13
N LYS A 187 17.44 11.94 0.30
CA LYS A 187 18.75 11.97 0.96
C LYS A 187 18.68 11.56 2.42
N GLU A 188 17.60 11.94 3.13
CA GLU A 188 17.45 11.71 4.57
C GLU A 188 16.95 10.28 4.88
N VAL A 189 16.03 9.75 4.07
CA VAL A 189 15.23 8.56 4.44
C VAL A 189 15.63 7.31 3.66
N ALA A 190 16.13 7.45 2.44
CA ALA A 190 16.40 6.30 1.61
C ALA A 190 17.62 5.49 2.07
N ASN A 191 17.54 4.16 1.96
CA ASN A 191 18.69 3.27 2.09
C ASN A 191 19.44 3.12 0.76
N LYS A 192 18.71 3.29 -0.35
CA LYS A 192 19.20 3.16 -1.71
C LYS A 192 18.46 4.13 -2.61
N VAL A 193 19.18 4.85 -3.45
CA VAL A 193 18.60 5.75 -4.47
C VAL A 193 18.94 5.21 -5.86
N ILE A 194 17.97 5.31 -6.76
CA ILE A 194 18.08 4.85 -8.14
C ILE A 194 17.75 6.02 -9.05
N PHE A 195 18.66 6.35 -9.97
CA PHE A 195 18.41 7.33 -11.01
C PHE A 195 18.07 6.63 -12.33
N MET A 196 16.91 6.98 -12.85
CA MET A 196 16.43 6.46 -14.14
C MET A 196 16.28 7.59 -15.15
N ASP A 197 16.72 7.37 -16.37
CA ASP A 197 16.50 8.28 -17.50
C ASP A 197 16.32 7.44 -18.78
N GLU A 198 15.44 7.88 -19.67
CA GLU A 198 15.09 7.18 -20.92
C GLU A 198 14.78 5.67 -20.74
N GLY A 199 14.09 5.32 -19.65
CA GLY A 199 13.69 3.94 -19.35
C GLY A 199 14.82 3.03 -18.86
N THR A 200 16.03 3.57 -18.61
CA THR A 200 17.18 2.80 -18.12
C THR A 200 17.65 3.28 -16.74
N ILE A 201 18.16 2.35 -15.93
CA ILE A 201 18.83 2.69 -14.67
C ILE A 201 20.26 3.14 -14.98
N LEU A 202 20.53 4.44 -14.78
CA LEU A 202 21.85 5.02 -15.04
C LEU A 202 22.78 4.93 -13.83
N GLU A 203 22.23 5.07 -12.61
CA GLU A 203 23.01 4.96 -11.38
C GLU A 203 22.16 4.44 -10.23
N SER A 204 22.76 3.66 -9.35
CA SER A 204 22.13 3.16 -8.14
C SER A 204 23.18 3.10 -7.01
N ALA A 205 22.95 3.85 -5.94
CA ALA A 205 23.89 3.97 -4.83
C ALA A 205 23.20 4.32 -3.50
N PRO A 206 23.86 4.14 -2.35
CA PRO A 206 23.41 4.74 -1.10
C PRO A 206 23.35 6.27 -1.20
N PRO A 207 22.51 6.96 -0.42
CA PRO A 207 22.33 8.42 -0.50
C PRO A 207 23.63 9.21 -0.40
N ALA A 208 24.54 8.82 0.50
CA ALA A 208 25.82 9.52 0.70
C ALA A 208 26.65 9.56 -0.59
N GLU A 209 26.74 8.45 -1.33
CA GLU A 209 27.44 8.39 -2.61
C GLU A 209 26.64 9.07 -3.72
N PHE A 210 25.36 8.80 -3.79
CA PHE A 210 24.46 9.31 -4.83
C PHE A 210 24.44 10.84 -4.90
N PHE A 211 24.31 11.49 -3.75
CA PHE A 211 24.25 12.96 -3.65
C PHE A 211 25.62 13.61 -3.47
N GLY A 212 26.60 12.91 -2.87
CA GLY A 212 27.91 13.46 -2.58
C GLY A 212 28.94 13.30 -3.69
N THR A 213 28.95 12.13 -4.33
CA THR A 213 29.92 11.78 -5.37
C THR A 213 29.28 11.04 -6.55
N PRO A 214 28.28 11.66 -7.22
CA PRO A 214 27.60 11.04 -8.36
C PRO A 214 28.60 10.69 -9.46
N LYS A 215 28.48 9.52 -10.04
CA LYS A 215 29.40 8.98 -11.06
C LYS A 215 28.93 9.32 -12.48
N HIS A 216 27.64 9.09 -12.75
CA HIS A 216 27.11 9.26 -14.10
C HIS A 216 26.98 10.75 -14.49
N PRO A 217 27.45 11.17 -15.68
CA PRO A 217 27.41 12.58 -16.09
C PRO A 217 26.01 13.19 -16.09
N ARG A 218 25.02 12.42 -16.54
CA ARG A 218 23.62 12.85 -16.58
C ARG A 218 23.04 13.07 -15.17
N LEU A 219 23.41 12.25 -14.19
CA LEU A 219 23.04 12.47 -12.80
C LEU A 219 23.67 13.74 -12.22
N LYS A 220 24.96 14.01 -12.53
CA LYS A 220 25.63 15.25 -12.12
C LYS A 220 24.92 16.48 -12.65
N GLU A 221 24.56 16.47 -13.94
CA GLU A 221 23.79 17.53 -14.57
C GLU A 221 22.42 17.73 -13.90
N PHE A 222 21.71 16.64 -13.63
CA PHE A 222 20.41 16.67 -12.96
C PHE A 222 20.53 17.29 -11.55
N LEU A 223 21.43 16.77 -10.72
CA LEU A 223 21.63 17.24 -9.35
C LEU A 223 22.06 18.71 -9.29
N SER A 224 22.89 19.17 -10.24
CA SER A 224 23.31 20.59 -10.30
C SER A 224 22.15 21.54 -10.58
N LYS A 225 21.06 21.08 -11.17
CA LYS A 225 19.85 21.88 -11.45
C LYS A 225 18.82 21.84 -10.31
N VAL A 226 18.81 20.77 -9.52
CA VAL A 226 17.77 20.52 -8.50
C VAL A 226 18.23 20.88 -7.09
N LEU A 227 19.54 20.85 -6.82
CA LEU A 227 20.12 21.14 -5.50
C LEU A 227 20.68 22.57 -5.39
N VAL A 228 20.25 23.48 -6.24
CA VAL A 228 20.62 24.92 -6.18
C VAL A 228 19.83 25.64 -5.10
#